data_baa0d4fd9a29d86c9d8b03208d9efd7c
#
_entry.id   baa0d4fd9a29d86c9d8b03208d9efd7c
#
_cell.length_a   1.000
_cell.length_b   1.000
_cell.length_c   1.000
_cell.angle_alpha   90.00
_cell.angle_beta   90.00
_cell.angle_gamma   90.00
#
_symmetry.space_group_name_H-M   'P 1'
#
loop_
_entity.id
_entity.type
_entity.pdbx_description
1 polymer ?
#
loop_
_entity_poly.entity_id
_entity_poly.type
_entity_poly.pdbx_seq_one_letter_code
_entity_poly.pdbx_strand_id
1 'polypeptide(L)'
;MIKSFAPLKIKLILTGGYTMDYKIVKKAPFTVVGVSRVFKYETADTEIPKFWVDFNQLGKHTLIDSMYGISIDNDMSGNEFEYLIADNYNPLNEIPADFVTQVIPEYTWAVFPCKGALANTSSLHDIHEKIFSEWLPQNKDYEIAAGYHIEMYSNPNDYAKGTGDKDY
;
A
#
# COMPACT_ATOMS: atom_id res chain seq x y z
N MET A 1 -27.06 21.05 -21.14
CA MET A 1 -26.88 21.00 -19.66
C MET A 1 -25.89 19.89 -19.36
N ILE A 2 -24.61 20.24 -19.15
CA ILE A 2 -23.55 19.25 -18.84
C ILE A 2 -23.73 18.92 -17.35
N LYS A 3 -24.12 17.67 -17.03
CA LYS A 3 -24.13 17.20 -15.65
C LYS A 3 -22.67 17.08 -15.22
N SER A 4 -22.19 18.00 -14.41
CA SER A 4 -20.94 17.87 -13.68
C SER A 4 -21.15 16.77 -12.63
N PHE A 5 -20.61 15.58 -12.86
CA PHE A 5 -20.55 14.56 -11.82
C PHE A 5 -19.40 14.93 -10.86
N ALA A 6 -19.62 14.76 -9.57
CA ALA A 6 -18.53 14.85 -8.60
C ALA A 6 -17.46 13.80 -8.91
N PRO A 7 -16.15 14.13 -8.76
CA PRO A 7 -15.10 13.15 -9.03
C PRO A 7 -15.23 11.93 -8.12
N LEU A 8 -14.91 10.73 -8.68
CA LEU A 8 -14.92 9.48 -7.95
C LEU A 8 -13.76 9.47 -6.96
N LYS A 9 -14.05 9.28 -5.68
CA LYS A 9 -13.01 9.12 -4.65
C LYS A 9 -12.35 7.76 -4.77
N ILE A 10 -11.04 7.75 -4.91
CA ILE A 10 -10.22 6.54 -5.08
C ILE A 10 -9.13 6.45 -4.01
N LYS A 11 -8.66 5.24 -3.79
CA LYS A 11 -7.48 4.90 -2.99
C LYS A 11 -6.38 4.36 -3.90
N LEU A 12 -5.13 4.40 -3.44
CA LEU A 12 -3.99 3.95 -4.24
C LEU A 12 -3.48 2.60 -3.76
N ILE A 13 -3.22 1.70 -4.70
CA ILE A 13 -2.42 0.49 -4.51
C ILE A 13 -1.26 0.55 -5.50
N LEU A 14 -0.04 0.45 -4.97
CA LEU A 14 1.17 0.35 -5.77
C LEU A 14 1.64 -1.11 -5.80
N THR A 15 1.85 -1.63 -7.00
CA THR A 15 2.35 -3.00 -7.22
C THR A 15 3.55 -2.95 -8.16
N GLY A 16 4.58 -3.80 -7.99
CA GLY A 16 5.86 -3.70 -8.68
C GLY A 16 5.84 -3.68 -10.24
N GLY A 17 6.28 -2.59 -10.94
CA GLY A 17 6.49 -2.52 -12.40
C GLY A 17 6.48 -1.13 -13.07
N TYR A 18 7.12 -0.97 -14.21
CA TYR A 18 7.39 0.31 -14.88
C TYR A 18 6.44 0.56 -16.06
N THR A 19 5.20 0.93 -15.81
CA THR A 19 4.32 1.59 -16.79
C THR A 19 3.30 2.44 -16.04
N MET A 20 2.89 3.58 -16.61
CA MET A 20 1.77 4.38 -16.07
C MET A 20 0.41 3.73 -16.37
N ASP A 21 0.40 2.41 -16.63
CA ASP A 21 -0.83 1.65 -16.71
C ASP A 21 -1.47 1.60 -15.33
N TYR A 22 -2.77 1.75 -15.28
CA TYR A 22 -3.51 1.65 -14.03
C TYR A 22 -4.82 0.89 -14.24
N LYS A 23 -5.34 0.35 -13.15
CA LYS A 23 -6.66 -0.26 -13.13
C LYS A 23 -7.49 0.38 -12.02
N ILE A 24 -8.76 0.63 -12.29
CA ILE A 24 -9.72 1.03 -11.25
C ILE A 24 -10.47 -0.22 -10.82
N VAL A 25 -10.36 -0.58 -9.55
CA VAL A 25 -10.97 -1.78 -8.99
C VAL A 25 -11.74 -1.46 -7.72
N LYS A 26 -12.92 -2.08 -7.56
CA LYS A 26 -13.66 -2.05 -6.31
C LYS A 26 -13.31 -3.31 -5.50
N LYS A 27 -12.79 -3.12 -4.27
CA LYS A 27 -12.47 -4.25 -3.38
C LYS A 27 -13.41 -4.23 -2.18
N ALA A 28 -13.97 -5.41 -1.88
CA ALA A 28 -14.71 -5.64 -0.65
C ALA A 28 -13.82 -5.42 0.59
N PRO A 29 -14.39 -5.21 1.78
CA PRO A 29 -13.61 -5.11 3.00
C PRO A 29 -12.72 -6.34 3.20
N PHE A 30 -11.50 -6.12 3.68
CA PHE A 30 -10.60 -7.21 4.04
C PHE A 30 -9.82 -6.86 5.31
N THR A 31 -9.36 -7.88 6.04
CA THR A 31 -8.61 -7.70 7.26
C THR A 31 -7.15 -8.04 7.01
N VAL A 32 -6.27 -7.22 7.53
CA VAL A 32 -4.83 -7.45 7.55
C VAL A 32 -4.35 -7.62 9.00
N VAL A 33 -3.20 -8.28 9.17
CA VAL A 33 -2.50 -8.46 10.43
C VAL A 33 -1.05 -8.04 10.25
N GLY A 34 -0.48 -7.33 11.22
CA GLY A 34 0.90 -6.87 11.10
C GLY A 34 1.36 -6.03 12.28
N VAL A 35 2.49 -5.38 12.11
CA VAL A 35 3.09 -4.48 13.10
C VAL A 35 2.90 -3.05 12.65
N SER A 36 2.42 -2.21 13.57
CA SER A 36 2.12 -0.80 13.33
C SER A 36 3.11 0.11 14.04
N ARG A 37 3.39 1.25 13.42
CA ARG A 37 4.16 2.36 14.01
C ARG A 37 3.67 3.69 13.44
N VAL A 38 3.67 4.73 14.28
CA VAL A 38 3.37 6.11 13.86
C VAL A 38 4.64 6.78 13.36
N PHE A 39 4.55 7.49 12.25
CA PHE A 39 5.64 8.24 11.61
C PHE A 39 5.24 9.68 11.35
N LYS A 40 6.21 10.58 11.41
CA LYS A 40 6.04 11.95 10.92
C LYS A 40 6.33 12.01 9.42
N TYR A 41 5.53 12.77 8.69
CA TYR A 41 5.76 12.98 7.25
C TYR A 41 7.19 13.45 6.94
N GLU A 42 7.72 14.36 7.78
CA GLU A 42 9.05 14.94 7.63
C GLU A 42 10.19 13.90 7.65
N THR A 43 10.03 12.79 8.39
CA THR A 43 11.08 11.78 8.59
C THR A 43 10.74 10.42 8.02
N ALA A 44 9.55 10.24 7.50
CA ALA A 44 9.03 8.94 7.03
C ALA A 44 9.94 8.27 6.00
N ASP A 45 10.46 9.03 5.04
CA ASP A 45 11.35 8.52 3.97
C ASP A 45 12.62 7.84 4.51
N THR A 46 13.07 8.24 5.70
CA THR A 46 14.25 7.66 6.33
C THR A 46 13.91 6.66 7.42
N GLU A 47 12.78 6.78 8.07
CA GLU A 47 12.38 5.94 9.21
C GLU A 47 11.61 4.69 8.79
N ILE A 48 10.78 4.75 7.75
CA ILE A 48 10.07 3.57 7.25
C ILE A 48 11.03 2.48 6.76
N PRO A 49 12.10 2.77 5.96
CA PRO A 49 13.08 1.75 5.61
C PRO A 49 13.75 1.10 6.82
N LYS A 50 14.05 1.88 7.88
CA LYS A 50 14.59 1.33 9.13
C LYS A 50 13.59 0.42 9.83
N PHE A 51 12.32 0.77 9.81
CA PHE A 51 11.26 -0.06 10.38
C PHE A 51 11.17 -1.42 9.67
N TRP A 52 11.31 -1.46 8.34
CA TRP A 52 11.40 -2.72 7.58
C TRP A 52 12.64 -3.53 7.96
N VAL A 53 13.80 -2.88 8.16
CA VAL A 53 15.02 -3.54 8.62
C VAL A 53 14.83 -4.12 10.01
N ASP A 54 14.28 -3.36 10.98
CA ASP A 54 13.98 -3.80 12.34
C ASP A 54 13.03 -5.02 12.32
N PHE A 55 11.97 -4.93 11.52
CA PHE A 55 10.99 -6.01 11.35
C PHE A 55 11.65 -7.32 10.91
N ASN A 56 12.54 -7.24 9.93
CA ASN A 56 13.27 -8.40 9.42
C ASN A 56 14.30 -8.92 10.43
N GLN A 57 15.07 -8.05 11.07
CA GLN A 57 16.10 -8.42 12.05
C GLN A 57 15.49 -9.08 13.31
N LEU A 58 14.28 -8.67 13.70
CA LEU A 58 13.54 -9.28 14.81
C LEU A 58 12.87 -10.61 14.42
N GLY A 59 13.06 -11.09 13.19
CA GLY A 59 12.50 -12.35 12.71
C GLY A 59 10.99 -12.32 12.46
N LYS A 60 10.35 -11.15 12.48
CA LYS A 60 8.89 -11.00 12.32
C LYS A 60 8.40 -11.43 10.94
N HIS A 61 9.26 -11.34 9.91
CA HIS A 61 9.00 -11.84 8.56
C HIS A 61 8.77 -13.36 8.49
N THR A 62 9.12 -14.12 9.54
CA THR A 62 8.83 -15.55 9.62
C THR A 62 7.41 -15.86 10.07
N LEU A 63 6.70 -14.84 10.59
CA LEU A 63 5.35 -14.97 11.13
C LEU A 63 4.27 -14.60 10.11
N ILE A 64 4.61 -13.73 9.15
CA ILE A 64 3.75 -13.30 8.03
C ILE A 64 4.60 -13.11 6.78
N ASP A 65 3.98 -13.18 5.59
CA ASP A 65 4.68 -12.98 4.31
C ASP A 65 5.04 -11.50 4.03
N SER A 66 4.51 -10.56 4.83
CA SER A 66 4.80 -9.12 4.76
C SER A 66 4.49 -8.51 3.38
N MET A 67 3.33 -8.84 2.83
CA MET A 67 2.93 -8.42 1.48
C MET A 67 2.60 -6.94 1.36
N TYR A 68 2.30 -6.26 2.47
CA TYR A 68 1.79 -4.90 2.45
C TYR A 68 2.61 -3.94 3.30
N GLY A 69 2.88 -2.75 2.73
CA GLY A 69 3.14 -1.53 3.46
C GLY A 69 1.88 -0.66 3.39
N ILE A 70 1.26 -0.36 4.53
CA ILE A 70 -0.01 0.36 4.55
C ILE A 70 0.13 1.65 5.34
N SER A 71 0.00 2.78 4.67
CA SER A 71 -0.13 4.08 5.32
C SER A 71 -1.59 4.36 5.63
N ILE A 72 -1.86 4.80 6.85
CA ILE A 72 -3.19 5.18 7.34
C ILE A 72 -3.16 6.62 7.81
N ASP A 73 -3.86 7.48 7.09
CA ASP A 73 -3.99 8.90 7.40
C ASP A 73 -5.45 9.33 7.18
N ASN A 74 -6.22 9.30 8.25
CA ASN A 74 -7.66 9.48 8.18
C ASN A 74 -8.08 10.94 7.97
N ASP A 75 -7.27 11.91 8.34
CA ASP A 75 -7.65 13.33 8.25
C ASP A 75 -6.82 14.16 7.26
N MET A 76 -5.66 13.67 6.83
CA MET A 76 -4.72 14.31 5.91
C MET A 76 -4.29 15.72 6.31
N SER A 77 -4.54 16.13 7.54
CA SER A 77 -4.26 17.48 8.08
C SER A 77 -3.20 17.46 9.18
N GLY A 78 -2.84 16.29 9.67
CA GLY A 78 -1.84 16.08 10.70
C GLY A 78 -0.41 16.11 10.18
N ASN A 79 0.53 16.00 11.11
CA ASN A 79 1.96 15.88 10.82
C ASN A 79 2.43 14.42 10.84
N GLU A 80 1.54 13.49 11.17
CA GLU A 80 1.84 12.09 11.46
C GLU A 80 0.81 11.19 10.79
N PHE A 81 1.25 9.97 10.48
CA PHE A 81 0.39 8.91 9.99
C PHE A 81 0.84 7.57 10.57
N GLU A 82 -0.07 6.62 10.62
CA GLU A 82 0.24 5.25 10.99
C GLU A 82 0.71 4.46 9.78
N TYR A 83 1.73 3.62 9.95
CA TYR A 83 2.22 2.73 8.91
C TYR A 83 2.29 1.30 9.43
N LEU A 84 1.72 0.36 8.68
CA LEU A 84 1.74 -1.06 8.99
C LEU A 84 2.63 -1.82 8.00
N ILE A 85 3.46 -2.71 8.52
CA ILE A 85 4.00 -3.85 7.77
C ILE A 85 3.06 -5.01 8.03
N ALA A 86 2.36 -5.50 7.01
CA ALA A 86 1.20 -6.37 7.19
C ALA A 86 1.08 -7.46 6.12
N ASP A 87 0.19 -8.41 6.39
CA ASP A 87 -0.26 -9.44 5.47
C ASP A 87 -1.77 -9.69 5.63
N ASN A 88 -2.35 -10.50 4.77
CA ASN A 88 -3.73 -10.91 4.90
C ASN A 88 -3.94 -11.67 6.22
N TYR A 89 -4.97 -11.28 6.95
CA TYR A 89 -5.35 -11.97 8.18
C TYR A 89 -5.95 -13.36 7.87
N ASN A 90 -5.41 -14.38 8.50
CA ASN A 90 -5.99 -15.72 8.50
C ASN A 90 -6.52 -16.05 9.90
N PRO A 91 -7.85 -16.22 10.09
CA PRO A 91 -8.44 -16.49 11.40
C PRO A 91 -8.03 -17.83 12.02
N LEU A 92 -7.37 -18.72 11.25
CA LEU A 92 -6.84 -19.99 11.74
C LEU A 92 -5.45 -19.84 12.39
N ASN A 93 -4.79 -18.70 12.21
CA ASN A 93 -3.48 -18.45 12.78
C ASN A 93 -3.59 -17.67 14.08
N GLU A 94 -2.75 -17.99 15.06
CA GLU A 94 -2.60 -17.17 16.24
C GLU A 94 -1.95 -15.84 15.87
N ILE A 95 -2.46 -14.75 16.48
CA ILE A 95 -1.89 -13.41 16.30
C ILE A 95 -0.77 -13.24 17.34
N PRO A 96 0.48 -12.97 16.93
CA PRO A 96 1.55 -12.67 17.88
C PRO A 96 1.21 -11.45 18.74
N ALA A 97 1.70 -11.42 19.98
CA ALA A 97 1.29 -10.44 21.00
C ALA A 97 1.54 -8.97 20.63
N ASP A 98 2.51 -8.71 19.76
CA ASP A 98 2.88 -7.36 19.28
C ASP A 98 2.35 -7.04 17.87
N PHE A 99 1.47 -7.89 17.33
CA PHE A 99 0.78 -7.65 16.07
C PHE A 99 -0.62 -7.09 16.33
N VAL A 100 -1.08 -6.28 15.40
CA VAL A 100 -2.43 -5.71 15.39
C VAL A 100 -3.19 -6.19 14.17
N THR A 101 -4.51 -6.22 14.26
CA THR A 101 -5.38 -6.43 13.12
C THR A 101 -6.02 -5.11 12.70
N GLN A 102 -6.09 -4.88 11.38
CA GLN A 102 -6.73 -3.71 10.81
C GLN A 102 -7.74 -4.12 9.75
N VAL A 103 -8.96 -3.65 9.87
CA VAL A 103 -9.97 -3.80 8.81
C VAL A 103 -9.80 -2.69 7.79
N ILE A 104 -9.55 -3.05 6.55
CA ILE A 104 -9.56 -2.13 5.42
C ILE A 104 -10.99 -2.13 4.85
N PRO A 105 -11.71 -1.01 4.91
CA PRO A 105 -13.09 -0.96 4.42
C PRO A 105 -13.20 -1.15 2.91
N GLU A 106 -14.42 -1.31 2.41
CA GLU A 106 -14.70 -1.31 0.98
C GLU A 106 -14.34 0.04 0.37
N TYR A 107 -13.48 0.02 -0.66
CA TYR A 107 -13.11 1.21 -1.44
C TYR A 107 -12.99 0.90 -2.92
N THR A 108 -13.05 1.97 -3.72
CA THR A 108 -12.57 1.98 -5.10
C THR A 108 -11.09 2.37 -5.10
N TRP A 109 -10.26 1.55 -5.74
CA TRP A 109 -8.81 1.67 -5.76
C TRP A 109 -8.32 1.99 -7.17
N ALA A 110 -7.38 2.91 -7.30
CA ALA A 110 -6.52 3.00 -8.47
C ALA A 110 -5.25 2.18 -8.19
N VAL A 111 -5.06 1.13 -8.97
CA VAL A 111 -3.93 0.20 -8.83
C VAL A 111 -2.92 0.50 -9.91
N PHE A 112 -1.69 0.84 -9.51
CA PHE A 112 -0.58 1.14 -10.40
C PHE A 112 0.45 0.01 -10.31
N PRO A 113 0.60 -0.80 -11.36
CA PRO A 113 1.63 -1.83 -11.38
C PRO A 113 3.01 -1.20 -11.50
N CYS A 114 3.94 -1.60 -10.62
CA CYS A 114 5.32 -1.14 -10.58
C CYS A 114 6.26 -2.34 -10.87
N LYS A 115 6.75 -2.57 -12.14
CA LYS A 115 7.68 -3.65 -12.55
C LYS A 115 9.12 -3.20 -12.36
N GLY A 116 9.82 -3.74 -11.42
CA GLY A 116 11.23 -3.44 -11.18
C GLY A 116 11.75 -4.27 -10.03
N ALA A 117 13.06 -4.47 -9.99
CA ALA A 117 13.67 -5.27 -8.95
C ALA A 117 13.25 -4.76 -7.57
N LEU A 118 12.83 -5.67 -6.72
CA LEU A 118 12.44 -5.52 -5.31
C LEU A 118 13.44 -4.71 -4.43
N ALA A 119 14.57 -4.29 -5.00
CA ALA A 119 15.65 -3.61 -4.31
C ALA A 119 15.60 -2.08 -4.40
N ASN A 120 14.64 -1.48 -5.10
CA ASN A 120 14.72 -0.05 -5.38
C ASN A 120 13.51 0.69 -4.82
N THR A 121 13.63 1.13 -3.55
CA THR A 121 12.67 2.06 -2.93
C THR A 121 12.48 3.34 -3.75
N SER A 122 13.45 3.72 -4.60
CA SER A 122 13.34 4.84 -5.52
C SER A 122 12.20 4.66 -6.53
N SER A 123 11.93 3.44 -7.02
CA SER A 123 10.88 3.23 -8.03
C SER A 123 9.45 3.41 -7.49
N LEU A 124 9.20 3.09 -6.22
CA LEU A 124 7.92 3.37 -5.56
C LEU A 124 7.74 4.88 -5.32
N HIS A 125 8.80 5.54 -4.88
CA HIS A 125 8.82 6.99 -4.69
C HIS A 125 8.58 7.72 -6.03
N ASP A 126 9.28 7.32 -7.10
CA ASP A 126 9.15 7.89 -8.45
C ASP A 126 7.71 7.72 -8.99
N ILE A 127 7.07 6.57 -8.76
CA ILE A 127 5.68 6.35 -9.17
C ILE A 127 4.73 7.19 -8.33
N HIS A 128 4.94 7.26 -7.04
CA HIS A 128 4.12 8.10 -6.17
C HIS A 128 4.17 9.56 -6.64
N GLU A 129 5.37 10.09 -6.90
CA GLU A 129 5.55 11.43 -7.44
C GLU A 129 4.80 11.63 -8.78
N LYS A 130 4.93 10.69 -9.72
CA LYS A 130 4.24 10.74 -11.01
C LYS A 130 2.73 10.64 -10.91
N ILE A 131 2.20 9.90 -9.96
CA ILE A 131 0.75 9.85 -9.73
C ILE A 131 0.23 11.24 -9.39
N PHE A 132 0.89 11.94 -8.49
CA PHE A 132 0.44 13.28 -8.06
C PHE A 132 0.80 14.40 -9.03
N SER A 133 1.96 14.33 -9.70
CA SER A 133 2.41 15.39 -10.61
C SER A 133 1.86 15.25 -12.03
N GLU A 134 1.60 14.04 -12.50
CA GLU A 134 1.22 13.79 -13.91
C GLU A 134 -0.17 13.15 -14.03
N TRP A 135 -0.39 12.02 -13.35
CA TRP A 135 -1.60 11.23 -13.58
C TRP A 135 -2.85 11.89 -13.01
N LEU A 136 -2.84 12.27 -11.74
CA LEU A 136 -4.01 12.86 -11.07
C LEU A 136 -4.45 14.18 -11.71
N PRO A 137 -3.55 15.13 -12.08
CA PRO A 137 -3.95 16.35 -12.78
C PRO A 137 -4.60 16.13 -14.15
N GLN A 138 -4.28 15.01 -14.82
CA GLN A 138 -4.85 14.65 -16.12
C GLN A 138 -6.15 13.86 -16.01
N ASN A 139 -6.44 13.27 -14.84
CA ASN A 139 -7.60 12.41 -14.57
C ASN A 139 -8.57 13.08 -13.59
N LYS A 140 -9.16 14.19 -14.01
CA LYS A 140 -10.05 15.02 -13.16
C LYS A 140 -11.35 14.33 -12.71
N ASP A 141 -11.63 13.14 -13.23
CA ASP A 141 -12.75 12.30 -12.80
C ASP A 141 -12.47 11.59 -11.46
N TYR A 142 -11.23 11.66 -10.96
CA TYR A 142 -10.79 11.02 -9.73
C TYR A 142 -10.28 12.03 -8.70
N GLU A 143 -10.49 11.71 -7.44
CA GLU A 143 -9.99 12.43 -6.28
C GLU A 143 -9.44 11.42 -5.26
N ILE A 144 -8.25 11.69 -4.73
CA ILE A 144 -7.68 10.84 -3.68
C ILE A 144 -8.49 10.99 -2.40
N ALA A 145 -9.03 9.87 -1.91
CA ALA A 145 -9.73 9.85 -0.63
C ALA A 145 -8.74 9.72 0.53
N ALA A 146 -9.00 10.41 1.64
CA ALA A 146 -8.24 10.23 2.89
C ALA A 146 -8.27 8.78 3.40
N GLY A 147 -7.33 8.41 4.23
CA GLY A 147 -7.24 7.15 4.97
C GLY A 147 -6.16 6.22 4.45
N TYR A 148 -6.39 5.39 3.47
CA TYR A 148 -5.48 4.28 3.16
C TYR A 148 -4.71 4.46 1.87
N HIS A 149 -3.40 4.19 1.95
CA HIS A 149 -2.50 4.02 0.81
C HIS A 149 -1.76 2.69 1.00
N ILE A 150 -1.78 1.82 0.00
CA ILE A 150 -1.22 0.47 0.09
C ILE A 150 -0.10 0.28 -0.93
N GLU A 151 1.08 -0.07 -0.44
CA GLU A 151 2.17 -0.64 -1.20
C GLU A 151 2.06 -2.16 -1.12
N MET A 152 2.01 -2.83 -2.27
CA MET A 152 1.89 -4.27 -2.30
C MET A 152 3.15 -4.89 -2.89
N TYR A 153 3.78 -5.77 -2.11
CA TYR A 153 4.99 -6.49 -2.47
C TYR A 153 4.65 -7.92 -2.87
N SER A 154 5.22 -8.39 -3.98
CA SER A 154 5.11 -9.81 -4.35
C SER A 154 5.89 -10.67 -3.35
N ASN A 155 5.30 -11.76 -2.89
CA ASN A 155 6.01 -12.71 -2.04
C ASN A 155 7.20 -13.29 -2.82
N PRO A 156 8.44 -13.21 -2.29
CA PRO A 156 9.62 -13.80 -2.92
C PRO A 156 9.48 -15.29 -3.25
N ASN A 157 8.67 -16.03 -2.48
CA ASN A 157 8.37 -17.43 -2.73
C ASN A 157 7.49 -17.66 -3.98
N ASP A 158 6.69 -16.71 -4.39
CA ASP A 158 5.86 -16.80 -5.60
C ASP A 158 6.71 -16.61 -6.86
N TYR A 159 7.77 -15.80 -6.79
CA TYR A 159 8.76 -15.70 -7.86
C TYR A 159 9.50 -17.02 -8.11
N ALA A 160 9.90 -17.72 -7.05
CA ALA A 160 10.58 -19.01 -7.14
C ALA A 160 9.69 -20.12 -7.73
N LYS A 161 8.37 -19.98 -7.67
CA LYS A 161 7.39 -20.92 -8.22
C LYS A 161 6.89 -20.54 -9.62
N GLY A 162 7.36 -19.44 -10.21
CA GLY A 162 6.90 -18.95 -11.51
C GLY A 162 5.44 -18.46 -11.52
N THR A 163 4.87 -18.21 -10.35
CA THR A 163 3.46 -17.77 -10.16
C THR A 163 3.34 -16.26 -9.94
N GLY A 164 4.36 -15.49 -10.31
CA GLY A 164 4.50 -14.05 -10.01
C GLY A 164 3.55 -13.10 -10.75
N ASP A 165 2.58 -13.60 -11.51
CA ASP A 165 1.49 -12.83 -12.11
C ASP A 165 0.15 -13.40 -11.65
N LYS A 166 -0.27 -13.03 -10.45
CA LYS A 166 -1.69 -13.19 -10.11
C LYS A 166 -2.40 -11.92 -10.53
N ASP A 167 -3.28 -12.05 -11.51
CA ASP A 167 -4.27 -11.03 -11.86
C ASP A 167 -5.05 -10.62 -10.61
N TYR A 168 -5.01 -9.33 -10.28
CA TYR A 168 -5.80 -8.69 -9.24
C TYR A 168 -7.06 -8.08 -9.82
#